data_0cd88c6465324aa24ba97b77a523f712
#
_entry.id   0cd88c6465324aa24ba97b77a523f712
#
_cell.length_a   1.000
_cell.length_b   1.000
_cell.length_c   1.000
_cell.angle_alpha   90.00
_cell.angle_beta   90.00
_cell.angle_gamma   90.00
#
_symmetry.space_group_name_H-M   'P 1'
#
loop_
_entity.id
_entity.type
_entity.pdbx_description
1 polymer ?
#
loop_
_entity_poly.entity_id
_entity_poly.type
_entity_poly.pdbx_seq_one_letter_code
_entity_poly.pdbx_strand_id
1 'polypeptide(L)'
;GAKRPKSNLGVIKTPSCMFLISCSGRSELKTLTHCEIKEYFNSSQQHYTSLVYLNELVVRLLEKEDPHTEIFDEYLLVCRTLHTSNKKVLEKGLRRFELILLKEIGYGIDLRFEANSNTKIKPESYYHFDPEVGFTKQEKHYEEKYQGKDILNFSEGMLDSADTLIASKGIMRKA
;
A
#
# COMPACT_ATOMS: atom_id res chain seq x y z
N GLY A 1 26.55 -2.44 20.56
CA GLY A 1 25.41 -2.44 19.64
C GLY A 1 24.68 -3.78 19.63
N ALA A 2 23.63 -3.92 18.81
CA ALA A 2 22.77 -5.12 18.73
C ALA A 2 23.49 -6.45 18.40
N LYS A 3 24.74 -6.39 17.92
CA LYS A 3 25.54 -7.57 17.59
C LYS A 3 26.23 -8.21 18.82
N ARG A 4 26.26 -7.56 19.99
CA ARG A 4 26.90 -8.13 21.19
C ARG A 4 25.98 -9.18 21.81
N PRO A 5 26.49 -10.36 22.24
CA PRO A 5 25.66 -11.47 22.75
C PRO A 5 24.71 -11.12 23.92
N LYS A 6 25.13 -10.16 24.75
CA LYS A 6 24.35 -9.68 25.91
C LYS A 6 23.60 -8.35 25.67
N SER A 7 23.42 -7.94 24.41
CA SER A 7 22.76 -6.68 24.12
C SER A 7 21.24 -6.84 24.12
N ASN A 8 20.55 -6.08 24.96
CA ASN A 8 19.08 -5.97 24.94
C ASN A 8 18.54 -5.43 23.61
N LEU A 9 19.41 -4.85 22.76
CA LEU A 9 19.06 -4.38 21.42
C LEU A 9 19.03 -5.49 20.38
N GLY A 10 19.41 -6.73 20.74
CA GLY A 10 19.38 -7.89 19.83
C GLY A 10 18.00 -8.22 19.31
N VAL A 11 16.97 -7.85 20.05
CA VAL A 11 15.55 -8.05 19.70
C VAL A 11 15.15 -7.43 18.35
N ILE A 12 15.81 -6.35 17.91
CA ILE A 12 15.54 -5.70 16.63
C ILE A 12 15.78 -6.62 15.40
N LYS A 13 16.47 -7.73 15.59
CA LYS A 13 16.68 -8.72 14.54
C LYS A 13 15.50 -9.67 14.34
N THR A 14 14.50 -9.62 15.23
CA THR A 14 13.29 -10.44 15.12
C THR A 14 12.47 -9.90 13.94
N PRO A 15 12.21 -10.71 12.91
CA PRO A 15 11.44 -10.27 11.76
C PRO A 15 9.95 -10.11 12.10
N SER A 16 9.25 -9.37 11.28
CA SER A 16 7.79 -9.21 11.35
C SER A 16 7.29 -8.74 12.72
N CYS A 17 7.92 -7.69 13.26
CA CYS A 17 7.55 -7.11 14.54
C CYS A 17 7.42 -5.59 14.44
N MET A 18 6.47 -5.04 15.17
CA MET A 18 6.44 -3.63 15.47
C MET A 18 7.31 -3.35 16.70
N PHE A 19 8.20 -2.38 16.60
CA PHE A 19 9.10 -1.99 17.67
C PHE A 19 8.84 -0.57 18.14
N LEU A 20 8.91 -0.35 19.43
CA LEU A 20 9.19 0.97 19.99
C LEU A 20 10.68 1.12 20.13
N ILE A 21 11.25 2.13 19.46
CA ILE A 21 12.68 2.38 19.49
C ILE A 21 12.98 3.79 20.03
N SER A 22 14.14 3.93 20.66
CA SER A 22 14.72 5.22 20.98
C SER A 22 16.09 5.33 20.33
N CYS A 23 16.36 6.49 19.76
CA CYS A 23 17.63 6.78 19.11
C CYS A 23 18.25 8.04 19.68
N SER A 24 19.57 8.14 19.68
CA SER A 24 20.35 9.33 20.05
C SER A 24 21.37 9.67 18.97
N GLY A 25 21.78 10.93 18.92
CA GLY A 25 22.75 11.44 17.95
C GLY A 25 22.15 12.52 17.05
N ARG A 26 23.01 13.44 16.59
CA ARG A 26 22.62 14.56 15.69
C ARG A 26 22.97 14.29 14.22
N SER A 27 23.76 13.25 13.94
CA SER A 27 24.13 12.85 12.59
C SER A 27 23.02 12.01 11.94
N GLU A 28 23.08 11.85 10.64
CA GLU A 28 22.18 10.98 9.87
C GLU A 28 22.17 9.54 10.40
N LEU A 29 23.35 9.02 10.80
CA LEU A 29 23.48 7.74 11.49
C LEU A 29 23.22 7.91 12.98
N LYS A 30 22.00 7.62 13.43
CA LYS A 30 21.59 7.66 14.83
C LYS A 30 22.00 6.37 15.56
N THR A 31 22.27 6.49 16.85
CA THR A 31 22.56 5.33 17.70
C THR A 31 21.28 4.83 18.35
N LEU A 32 20.92 3.56 18.11
CA LEU A 32 19.81 2.91 18.78
C LEU A 32 20.15 2.73 20.27
N THR A 33 19.36 3.32 21.16
CA THR A 33 19.56 3.26 22.61
C THR A 33 18.58 2.35 23.31
N HIS A 34 17.36 2.23 22.79
CA HIS A 34 16.31 1.36 23.32
C HIS A 34 15.55 0.69 22.19
N CYS A 35 15.08 -0.55 22.44
CA CYS A 35 14.26 -1.30 21.50
C CYS A 35 13.36 -2.27 22.28
N GLU A 36 12.05 -2.15 22.08
CA GLU A 36 11.01 -3.00 22.69
C GLU A 36 10.06 -3.48 21.62
N ILE A 37 9.68 -4.77 21.63
CA ILE A 37 8.65 -5.30 20.75
C ILE A 37 7.29 -4.90 21.31
N LYS A 38 6.45 -4.27 20.48
CA LYS A 38 5.06 -3.93 20.80
C LYS A 38 4.08 -4.93 20.22
N GLU A 39 4.36 -5.46 19.03
CA GLU A 39 3.46 -6.39 18.37
C GLU A 39 4.26 -7.37 17.50
N TYR A 40 3.81 -8.63 17.43
CA TYR A 40 4.33 -9.65 16.52
C TYR A 40 3.32 -9.87 15.40
N PHE A 41 3.80 -9.84 14.16
CA PHE A 41 2.97 -10.17 12.99
C PHE A 41 3.29 -11.59 12.54
N ASN A 42 2.35 -12.52 12.77
CA ASN A 42 2.47 -13.86 12.24
C ASN A 42 2.16 -13.85 10.76
N SER A 43 3.17 -13.88 9.91
CA SER A 43 2.97 -14.07 8.48
C SER A 43 2.93 -15.56 8.16
N SER A 44 1.90 -16.02 7.47
CA SER A 44 1.94 -17.35 6.85
C SER A 44 3.00 -17.33 5.73
N GLN A 45 3.66 -18.46 5.49
CA GLN A 45 4.64 -18.59 4.39
C GLN A 45 4.03 -18.17 3.04
N GLN A 46 2.73 -18.34 2.89
CA GLN A 46 1.94 -18.01 1.71
C GLN A 46 1.86 -16.50 1.43
N HIS A 47 1.99 -15.65 2.47
CA HIS A 47 1.86 -14.20 2.37
C HIS A 47 3.18 -13.44 2.54
N TYR A 48 4.29 -14.18 2.66
CA TYR A 48 5.62 -13.59 2.80
C TYR A 48 5.97 -12.67 1.61
N THR A 49 5.62 -13.07 0.40
CA THR A 49 5.80 -12.25 -0.82
C THR A 49 5.08 -10.91 -0.73
N SER A 50 3.89 -10.86 -0.13
CA SER A 50 3.14 -9.61 0.06
C SER A 50 3.84 -8.68 1.05
N LEU A 51 4.43 -9.22 2.12
CA LEU A 51 5.21 -8.44 3.07
C LEU A 51 6.48 -7.87 2.43
N VAL A 52 7.19 -8.68 1.65
CA VAL A 52 8.38 -8.22 0.89
C VAL A 52 8.01 -7.09 -0.06
N TYR A 53 6.91 -7.25 -0.79
CA TYR A 53 6.38 -6.23 -1.69
C TYR A 53 6.06 -4.91 -0.97
N LEU A 54 5.33 -4.96 0.16
CA LEU A 54 5.04 -3.76 0.95
C LEU A 54 6.32 -3.06 1.43
N ASN A 55 7.28 -3.84 1.94
CA ASN A 55 8.56 -3.29 2.39
C ASN A 55 9.34 -2.63 1.25
N GLU A 56 9.30 -3.23 0.06
CA GLU A 56 9.94 -2.67 -1.12
C GLU A 56 9.34 -1.32 -1.52
N LEU A 57 8.00 -1.19 -1.52
CA LEU A 57 7.31 0.07 -1.79
C LEU A 57 7.71 1.14 -0.78
N VAL A 58 7.67 0.83 0.52
CA VAL A 58 8.03 1.78 1.59
C VAL A 58 9.49 2.24 1.43
N VAL A 59 10.42 1.31 1.22
CA VAL A 59 11.86 1.64 1.15
C VAL A 59 12.21 2.44 -0.10
N ARG A 60 11.51 2.19 -1.22
CA ARG A 60 11.81 2.85 -2.50
C ARG A 60 11.12 4.19 -2.68
N LEU A 61 9.92 4.36 -2.13
CA LEU A 61 9.05 5.49 -2.45
C LEU A 61 8.97 6.54 -1.35
N LEU A 62 9.28 6.18 -0.09
CA LEU A 62 9.23 7.15 0.99
C LEU A 62 10.62 7.75 1.27
N GLU A 63 10.64 9.05 1.47
CA GLU A 63 11.83 9.75 1.89
C GLU A 63 12.15 9.51 3.37
N LYS A 64 13.45 9.51 3.70
CA LYS A 64 13.89 9.35 5.08
C LYS A 64 13.53 10.62 5.88
N GLU A 65 13.13 10.41 7.12
CA GLU A 65 12.80 11.47 8.08
C GLU A 65 11.53 12.27 7.76
N ASP A 66 10.80 11.93 6.70
CA ASP A 66 9.48 12.47 6.42
C ASP A 66 8.40 11.64 7.13
N PRO A 67 7.58 12.23 8.02
CA PRO A 67 6.57 11.50 8.77
C PRO A 67 5.32 11.22 7.91
N HIS A 68 5.08 9.96 7.58
CA HIS A 68 3.90 9.48 6.87
C HIS A 68 3.00 8.65 7.79
N THR A 69 2.26 9.31 8.68
CA THR A 69 1.45 8.62 9.70
C THR A 69 0.35 7.76 9.08
N GLU A 70 -0.35 8.27 8.06
CA GLU A 70 -1.43 7.55 7.38
C GLU A 70 -0.90 6.27 6.69
N ILE A 71 0.26 6.36 6.02
CA ILE A 71 0.92 5.19 5.40
C ILE A 71 1.33 4.17 6.47
N PHE A 72 1.88 4.63 7.60
CA PHE A 72 2.28 3.74 8.68
C PHE A 72 1.09 2.96 9.25
N ASP A 73 -0.03 3.63 9.50
CA ASP A 73 -1.25 3.01 10.02
C ASP A 73 -1.82 1.97 9.04
N GLU A 74 -1.89 2.30 7.75
CA GLU A 74 -2.34 1.35 6.72
C GLU A 74 -1.36 0.17 6.55
N TYR A 75 -0.06 0.41 6.62
CA TYR A 75 0.95 -0.65 6.61
C TYR A 75 0.72 -1.63 7.78
N LEU A 76 0.49 -1.13 8.99
CA LEU A 76 0.18 -1.97 10.16
C LEU A 76 -1.10 -2.77 9.97
N LEU A 77 -2.15 -2.16 9.40
CA LEU A 77 -3.40 -2.87 9.11
C LEU A 77 -3.16 -4.06 8.17
N VAL A 78 -2.38 -3.87 7.09
CA VAL A 78 -2.04 -4.98 6.18
C VAL A 78 -1.20 -6.03 6.90
N CYS A 79 -0.17 -5.63 7.68
CA CYS A 79 0.65 -6.57 8.44
C CYS A 79 -0.18 -7.46 9.38
N ARG A 80 -1.21 -6.91 10.02
CA ARG A 80 -2.14 -7.65 10.87
C ARG A 80 -3.00 -8.66 10.11
N THR A 81 -3.18 -8.48 8.80
CA THR A 81 -3.92 -9.42 7.94
C THR A 81 -3.07 -10.55 7.35
N LEU A 82 -1.73 -10.49 7.49
CA LEU A 82 -0.82 -11.47 6.89
C LEU A 82 -0.97 -12.90 7.44
N HIS A 83 -1.58 -13.06 8.62
CA HIS A 83 -1.87 -14.37 9.21
C HIS A 83 -3.17 -15.01 8.68
N THR A 84 -4.04 -14.23 8.03
CA THR A 84 -5.30 -14.74 7.52
C THR A 84 -5.10 -15.67 6.32
N SER A 85 -5.86 -16.74 6.25
CA SER A 85 -5.95 -17.59 5.06
C SER A 85 -6.83 -16.97 3.94
N ASN A 86 -7.54 -15.88 4.26
CA ASN A 86 -8.43 -15.23 3.32
C ASN A 86 -7.67 -14.27 2.39
N LYS A 87 -7.30 -14.77 1.22
CA LYS A 87 -6.60 -14.02 0.17
C LYS A 87 -7.31 -12.72 -0.21
N LYS A 88 -8.65 -12.71 -0.21
CA LYS A 88 -9.44 -11.52 -0.54
C LYS A 88 -9.24 -10.38 0.47
N VAL A 89 -9.14 -10.71 1.76
CA VAL A 89 -8.87 -9.71 2.82
C VAL A 89 -7.50 -9.07 2.62
N LEU A 90 -6.49 -9.89 2.33
CA LEU A 90 -5.14 -9.39 2.05
C LEU A 90 -5.11 -8.52 0.79
N GLU A 91 -5.74 -8.95 -0.30
CA GLU A 91 -5.79 -8.18 -1.55
C GLU A 91 -6.44 -6.81 -1.36
N LYS A 92 -7.52 -6.72 -0.59
CA LYS A 92 -8.15 -5.44 -0.24
C LYS A 92 -7.19 -4.51 0.51
N GLY A 93 -6.52 -5.04 1.53
CA GLY A 93 -5.53 -4.27 2.29
C GLY A 93 -4.41 -3.74 1.41
N LEU A 94 -3.87 -4.57 0.52
CA LEU A 94 -2.82 -4.16 -0.42
C LEU A 94 -3.30 -3.03 -1.34
N ARG A 95 -4.49 -3.15 -1.94
CA ARG A 95 -5.04 -2.10 -2.83
C ARG A 95 -5.25 -0.78 -2.12
N ARG A 96 -5.73 -0.83 -0.88
CA ARG A 96 -5.93 0.36 -0.07
C ARG A 96 -4.59 1.02 0.30
N PHE A 97 -3.62 0.23 0.74
CA PHE A 97 -2.28 0.72 1.04
C PHE A 97 -1.63 1.41 -0.17
N GLU A 98 -1.66 0.78 -1.33
CA GLU A 98 -1.08 1.34 -2.57
C GLU A 98 -1.75 2.66 -2.95
N LEU A 99 -3.08 2.76 -2.85
CA LEU A 99 -3.80 3.98 -3.17
C LEU A 99 -3.41 5.14 -2.25
N ILE A 100 -3.30 4.88 -0.94
CA ILE A 100 -2.89 5.87 0.05
C ILE A 100 -1.44 6.27 -0.18
N LEU A 101 -0.56 5.30 -0.44
CA LEU A 101 0.85 5.55 -0.72
C LEU A 101 1.01 6.50 -1.91
N LEU A 102 0.39 6.20 -3.05
CA LEU A 102 0.47 7.06 -4.24
C LEU A 102 -0.06 8.47 -3.98
N LYS A 103 -1.16 8.59 -3.24
CA LYS A 103 -1.72 9.88 -2.86
C LYS A 103 -0.73 10.70 -2.01
N GLU A 104 -0.13 10.10 -1.00
CA GLU A 104 0.80 10.77 -0.07
C GLU A 104 2.11 11.21 -0.73
N ILE A 105 2.62 10.45 -1.69
CA ILE A 105 3.83 10.82 -2.45
C ILE A 105 3.57 11.74 -3.65
N GLY A 106 2.32 12.23 -3.80
CA GLY A 106 1.95 13.20 -4.85
C GLY A 106 1.62 12.60 -6.21
N TYR A 107 1.59 11.28 -6.35
CA TYR A 107 1.17 10.56 -7.56
C TYR A 107 -0.27 10.05 -7.48
N GLY A 108 -1.13 10.76 -6.76
CA GLY A 108 -2.53 10.38 -6.58
C GLY A 108 -3.28 10.27 -7.90
N ILE A 109 -3.92 9.12 -8.12
CA ILE A 109 -4.77 8.86 -9.29
C ILE A 109 -6.14 9.49 -9.06
N ASP A 110 -6.61 10.31 -9.98
CA ASP A 110 -8.00 10.77 -9.94
C ASP A 110 -8.95 9.68 -10.43
N LEU A 111 -9.59 9.02 -9.46
CA LEU A 111 -10.55 7.94 -9.69
C LEU A 111 -12.00 8.44 -9.90
N ARG A 112 -12.23 9.76 -9.91
CA ARG A 112 -13.58 10.34 -9.96
C ARG A 112 -13.88 11.09 -11.24
N PHE A 113 -12.85 11.56 -11.95
CA PHE A 113 -12.98 12.37 -13.15
C PHE A 113 -12.24 11.77 -14.33
N GLU A 114 -12.77 12.05 -15.53
CA GLU A 114 -12.10 11.75 -16.78
C GLU A 114 -10.88 12.65 -16.95
N ALA A 115 -9.84 12.12 -17.54
CA ALA A 115 -8.61 12.86 -17.83
C ALA A 115 -8.89 14.11 -18.65
N ASN A 116 -8.17 15.19 -18.31
CA ASN A 116 -8.23 16.47 -19.02
C ASN A 116 -9.64 17.09 -19.13
N SER A 117 -10.57 16.68 -18.28
CA SER A 117 -11.92 17.20 -18.25
C SER A 117 -12.48 17.25 -16.81
N ASN A 118 -13.50 18.09 -16.59
CA ASN A 118 -14.25 18.08 -15.34
C ASN A 118 -15.44 17.09 -15.39
N THR A 119 -15.42 16.16 -16.33
CA THR A 119 -16.47 15.16 -16.50
C THR A 119 -16.28 14.04 -15.48
N LYS A 120 -17.31 13.78 -14.68
CA LYS A 120 -17.25 12.68 -13.71
C LYS A 120 -17.30 11.33 -14.42
N ILE A 121 -16.56 10.37 -13.89
CA ILE A 121 -16.66 8.96 -14.30
C ILE A 121 -18.09 8.47 -14.08
N LYS A 122 -18.66 7.85 -15.13
CA LYS A 122 -20.02 7.30 -15.11
C LYS A 122 -19.98 5.80 -14.88
N PRO A 123 -20.77 5.27 -13.92
CA PRO A 123 -20.75 3.85 -13.57
C PRO A 123 -20.97 2.88 -14.75
N GLU A 124 -21.81 3.29 -15.70
CA GLU A 124 -22.22 2.49 -16.87
C GLU A 124 -21.25 2.56 -18.05
N SER A 125 -20.26 3.45 -17.99
CA SER A 125 -19.27 3.65 -19.07
C SER A 125 -18.01 2.82 -18.85
N TYR A 126 -17.21 2.68 -19.90
CA TYR A 126 -15.92 2.01 -19.85
C TYR A 126 -14.79 3.01 -20.05
N TYR A 127 -13.64 2.76 -19.40
CA TYR A 127 -12.50 3.65 -19.40
C TYR A 127 -11.20 2.89 -19.63
N HIS A 128 -10.28 3.50 -20.33
CA HIS A 128 -8.89 3.12 -20.37
C HIS A 128 -8.12 3.93 -19.33
N PHE A 129 -7.17 3.31 -18.66
CA PHE A 129 -6.29 3.96 -17.70
C PHE A 129 -4.86 4.06 -18.27
N ASP A 130 -4.35 5.27 -18.32
CA ASP A 130 -2.97 5.60 -18.61
C ASP A 130 -2.38 6.30 -17.38
N PRO A 131 -1.22 5.86 -16.83
CA PRO A 131 -0.65 6.43 -15.60
C PRO A 131 -0.24 7.91 -15.76
N GLU A 132 0.11 8.36 -16.95
CA GLU A 132 0.52 9.77 -17.20
C GLU A 132 -0.68 10.68 -17.50
N VAL A 133 -1.74 10.13 -18.06
CA VAL A 133 -2.90 10.90 -18.53
C VAL A 133 -4.09 10.78 -17.58
N GLY A 134 -4.36 9.59 -17.06
CA GLY A 134 -5.54 9.27 -16.26
C GLY A 134 -6.58 8.44 -17.03
N PHE A 135 -7.86 8.54 -16.62
CA PHE A 135 -8.96 7.78 -17.21
C PHE A 135 -9.57 8.48 -18.42
N THR A 136 -9.55 7.80 -19.57
CA THR A 136 -10.20 8.25 -20.80
C THR A 136 -11.36 7.34 -21.17
N LYS A 137 -12.51 7.92 -21.49
CA LYS A 137 -13.70 7.16 -21.88
C LYS A 137 -13.45 6.38 -23.17
N GLN A 138 -13.88 5.12 -23.19
CA GLN A 138 -13.68 4.20 -24.31
C GLN A 138 -15.00 3.55 -24.75
N GLU A 139 -15.01 3.10 -26.02
CA GLU A 139 -16.08 2.25 -26.52
C GLU A 139 -15.95 0.81 -26.01
N LYS A 140 -17.04 0.04 -26.02
CA LYS A 140 -17.12 -1.32 -25.45
C LYS A 140 -16.13 -2.35 -26.01
N HIS A 141 -15.50 -2.09 -27.15
CA HIS A 141 -14.70 -3.07 -27.90
C HIS A 141 -13.19 -3.05 -27.62
N TYR A 142 -12.73 -2.20 -26.70
CA TYR A 142 -11.31 -2.18 -26.31
C TYR A 142 -10.96 -3.30 -25.33
N GLU A 143 -9.80 -3.96 -25.54
CA GLU A 143 -9.38 -5.13 -24.74
C GLU A 143 -9.03 -4.77 -23.30
N GLU A 144 -8.34 -3.64 -23.07
CA GLU A 144 -7.98 -3.18 -21.72
C GLU A 144 -8.88 -2.04 -21.27
N LYS A 145 -9.96 -2.37 -20.61
CA LYS A 145 -10.95 -1.41 -20.11
C LYS A 145 -11.40 -1.71 -18.69
N TYR A 146 -11.71 -0.65 -17.97
CA TYR A 146 -12.29 -0.72 -16.64
C TYR A 146 -13.71 -0.16 -16.68
N GLN A 147 -14.64 -0.82 -15.99
CA GLN A 147 -15.99 -0.29 -15.86
C GLN A 147 -15.98 0.86 -14.85
N GLY A 148 -16.69 1.94 -15.15
CA GLY A 148 -16.74 3.12 -14.28
C GLY A 148 -17.23 2.81 -12.87
N LYS A 149 -18.19 1.88 -12.73
CA LYS A 149 -18.65 1.39 -11.43
C LYS A 149 -17.50 0.84 -10.57
N ASP A 150 -16.59 0.07 -11.15
CA ASP A 150 -15.48 -0.54 -10.41
C ASP A 150 -14.41 0.49 -10.05
N ILE A 151 -14.18 1.48 -10.93
CA ILE A 151 -13.29 2.61 -10.63
C ILE A 151 -13.84 3.40 -9.44
N LEU A 152 -15.13 3.74 -9.45
CA LEU A 152 -15.79 4.49 -8.38
C LEU A 152 -15.81 3.71 -7.07
N ASN A 153 -16.14 2.41 -7.10
CA ASN A 153 -16.08 1.55 -5.93
C ASN A 153 -14.67 1.52 -5.33
N PHE A 154 -13.65 1.46 -6.19
CA PHE A 154 -12.26 1.52 -5.74
C PHE A 154 -11.93 2.87 -5.09
N SER A 155 -12.40 3.98 -5.66
CA SER A 155 -12.20 5.32 -5.08
C SER A 155 -12.79 5.48 -3.67
N GLU A 156 -13.85 4.74 -3.37
CA GLU A 156 -14.56 4.74 -2.09
C GLU A 156 -14.08 3.63 -1.13
N GLY A 157 -13.08 2.83 -1.55
CA GLY A 157 -12.58 1.71 -0.77
C GLY A 157 -13.52 0.50 -0.70
N MET A 158 -14.57 0.48 -1.53
CA MET A 158 -15.55 -0.61 -1.62
C MET A 158 -15.01 -1.76 -2.48
N LEU A 159 -14.15 -2.59 -1.90
CA LEU A 159 -13.44 -3.68 -2.57
C LEU A 159 -14.10 -5.07 -2.36
N ASP A 160 -15.43 -5.12 -2.21
CA ASP A 160 -16.14 -6.37 -1.93
C ASP A 160 -16.43 -7.20 -3.18
N SER A 161 -16.58 -6.56 -4.33
CA SER A 161 -16.77 -7.22 -5.62
C SER A 161 -15.46 -7.82 -6.16
N ALA A 162 -15.55 -8.97 -6.82
CA ALA A 162 -14.41 -9.57 -7.52
C ALA A 162 -13.95 -8.68 -8.69
N ASP A 163 -14.90 -8.08 -9.41
CA ASP A 163 -14.61 -7.22 -10.56
C ASP A 163 -13.87 -5.95 -10.13
N THR A 164 -14.31 -5.33 -9.03
CA THR A 164 -13.63 -4.17 -8.46
C THR A 164 -12.20 -4.51 -7.99
N LEU A 165 -11.98 -5.69 -7.39
CA LEU A 165 -10.63 -6.13 -7.02
C LEU A 165 -9.73 -6.37 -8.25
N ILE A 166 -10.27 -6.96 -9.31
CA ILE A 166 -9.55 -7.15 -10.58
C ILE A 166 -9.20 -5.80 -11.21
N ALA A 167 -10.17 -4.90 -11.28
CA ALA A 167 -9.97 -3.55 -11.81
C ALA A 167 -8.91 -2.77 -11.02
N SER A 168 -9.04 -2.73 -9.69
CA SER A 168 -8.07 -2.04 -8.82
C SER A 168 -6.65 -2.59 -8.97
N LYS A 169 -6.51 -3.92 -9.06
CA LYS A 169 -5.22 -4.57 -9.29
C LYS A 169 -4.63 -4.21 -10.66
N GLY A 170 -5.46 -4.14 -11.70
CA GLY A 170 -5.04 -3.71 -13.04
C GLY A 170 -4.56 -2.27 -13.06
N ILE A 171 -5.28 -1.37 -12.42
CA ILE A 171 -4.94 0.06 -12.28
C ILE A 171 -3.60 0.20 -11.52
N MET A 172 -3.47 -0.40 -10.33
CA MET A 172 -2.26 -0.30 -9.50
C MET A 172 -1.01 -0.92 -10.12
N ARG A 173 -1.14 -1.83 -11.06
CA ARG A 173 0.01 -2.39 -11.81
C ARG A 173 0.58 -1.44 -12.86
N LYS A 174 -0.22 -0.49 -13.31
CA LYS A 174 0.18 0.51 -14.31
C LYS A 174 0.68 1.80 -13.66
N ALA A 175 0.09 2.14 -12.51
CA ALA A 175 0.49 3.29 -11.71
C ALA A 175 1.86 3.08 -11.06
#